data_1df26a3aa17c3c247bdc75c89c63067a
#
_entry.id   1df26a3aa17c3c247bdc75c89c63067a
#
_cell.length_a   1.000
_cell.length_b   1.000
_cell.length_c   1.000
_cell.angle_alpha   90.00
_cell.angle_beta   90.00
_cell.angle_gamma   90.00
#
_symmetry.space_group_name_H-M   'P 1'
#
loop_
_entity.id
_entity.type
_entity.pdbx_description
1 polymer ?
#
loop_
_entity_poly.entity_id
_entity_poly.type
_entity_poly.pdbx_seq_one_letter_code
_entity_poly.pdbx_strand_id
1 'polypeptide(L)'
;MVIKHTKGAIIPAHYLLFVLLIMALSCNRRRYQGPPNYNLNSPYVIKLPSELADISGITYYAKDNSIFAESDEKGGLYKISMNKPTDIKKWKFSHKKDFEDIVLFDSTFYVLNNDGSIMSVKFVNDSMATNKFNFPENGKYEFESLYYDDKLQKLVLICKDCDIDKPGETSAYTFDPRQSTYSSAFTMDTHKVPEMGGPKNTRFKPSGAAINPVTNELYILSSINKLLVVADRNGAVKKLYNLNPQIFHHPEGITFTSSGNMFISNEATELQPPDILYYKFKKADNQ
;
A
#
# COMPACT_ATOMS: atom_id res chain seq x y z
N MET A 1 9.55 60.39 -52.72
CA MET A 1 8.79 59.41 -51.86
C MET A 1 9.54 58.10 -51.93
N VAL A 2 10.36 57.80 -50.91
CA VAL A 2 11.25 56.61 -50.90
C VAL A 2 10.60 55.52 -50.02
N ILE A 3 10.19 54.42 -50.66
CA ILE A 3 9.60 53.25 -49.98
C ILE A 3 10.78 52.41 -49.41
N LYS A 4 10.94 52.42 -48.11
CA LYS A 4 11.87 51.49 -47.43
C LYS A 4 11.27 50.08 -47.40
N HIS A 5 11.84 49.14 -48.15
CA HIS A 5 11.59 47.72 -48.02
C HIS A 5 12.24 47.21 -46.74
N THR A 6 11.43 46.82 -45.76
CA THR A 6 11.90 46.06 -44.58
C THR A 6 12.16 44.64 -45.01
N LYS A 7 13.43 44.22 -44.98
CA LYS A 7 13.81 42.80 -45.18
C LYS A 7 13.27 41.96 -44.02
N GLY A 8 12.28 41.12 -44.27
CA GLY A 8 11.85 40.12 -43.31
C GLY A 8 13.00 39.17 -42.99
N ALA A 9 13.31 39.02 -41.72
CA ALA A 9 14.31 38.07 -41.26
C ALA A 9 13.84 36.64 -41.52
N ILE A 10 14.47 35.93 -42.45
CA ILE A 10 14.23 34.52 -42.74
C ILE A 10 14.89 33.71 -41.61
N ILE A 11 14.09 33.15 -40.72
CA ILE A 11 14.58 32.24 -39.68
C ILE A 11 15.06 30.97 -40.39
N PRO A 12 16.34 30.56 -40.21
CA PRO A 12 16.87 29.38 -40.90
C PRO A 12 16.14 28.12 -40.45
N ALA A 13 15.82 27.25 -41.40
CA ALA A 13 15.01 26.02 -41.16
C ALA A 13 15.56 25.12 -40.02
N HIS A 14 16.86 25.13 -39.78
CA HIS A 14 17.47 24.36 -38.68
C HIS A 14 17.10 24.92 -37.29
N TYR A 15 16.83 26.23 -37.12
CA TYR A 15 16.31 26.78 -35.87
C TYR A 15 14.87 26.33 -35.61
N LEU A 16 14.05 26.27 -36.68
CA LEU A 16 12.68 25.77 -36.57
C LEU A 16 12.66 24.28 -36.17
N LEU A 17 13.59 23.48 -36.76
CA LEU A 17 13.74 22.05 -36.45
C LEU A 17 14.23 21.85 -35.00
N PHE A 18 15.12 22.69 -34.50
CA PHE A 18 15.64 22.66 -33.15
C PHE A 18 14.56 23.00 -32.10
N VAL A 19 13.73 24.01 -32.39
CA VAL A 19 12.57 24.39 -31.53
C VAL A 19 11.51 23.28 -31.51
N LEU A 20 11.24 22.65 -32.66
CA LEU A 20 10.33 21.50 -32.76
C LEU A 20 10.87 20.27 -32.00
N LEU A 21 12.19 20.04 -32.03
CA LEU A 21 12.83 18.96 -31.26
C LEU A 21 12.75 19.22 -29.75
N ILE A 22 12.93 20.47 -29.31
CA ILE A 22 12.78 20.84 -27.89
C ILE A 22 11.32 20.70 -27.42
N MET A 23 10.34 21.03 -28.26
CA MET A 23 8.93 20.83 -27.94
C MET A 23 8.53 19.34 -27.93
N ALA A 24 9.14 18.51 -28.79
CA ALA A 24 8.94 17.06 -28.74
C ALA A 24 9.56 16.38 -27.52
N LEU A 25 10.62 16.98 -26.96
CA LEU A 25 11.23 16.56 -25.68
C LEU A 25 10.50 17.12 -24.45
N SER A 26 9.46 17.93 -24.63
CA SER A 26 8.53 18.27 -23.56
C SER A 26 7.80 17.00 -23.12
N CYS A 27 8.53 16.21 -22.34
CA CYS A 27 8.10 14.98 -21.73
C CYS A 27 6.75 15.24 -21.05
N ASN A 28 5.73 14.57 -21.51
CA ASN A 28 4.41 14.55 -20.90
C ASN A 28 4.59 13.88 -19.53
N ARG A 29 5.13 14.60 -18.55
CA ARG A 29 5.29 14.11 -17.18
C ARG A 29 3.89 13.76 -16.71
N ARG A 30 3.57 12.48 -16.72
CA ARG A 30 2.36 11.99 -16.04
C ARG A 30 2.39 12.59 -14.64
N ARG A 31 1.47 13.49 -14.37
CA ARG A 31 1.32 14.03 -13.00
C ARG A 31 0.64 12.93 -12.21
N TYR A 32 1.41 12.24 -11.40
CA TYR A 32 0.86 11.34 -10.40
C TYR A 32 0.16 12.19 -9.34
N GLN A 33 -1.16 12.06 -9.26
CA GLN A 33 -1.97 12.71 -8.24
C GLN A 33 -2.13 11.75 -7.06
N GLY A 34 -2.30 12.29 -5.88
CA GLY A 34 -2.64 11.53 -4.67
C GLY A 34 -3.96 11.98 -4.06
N PRO A 35 -4.41 11.33 -3.00
CA PRO A 35 -5.52 11.82 -2.20
C PRO A 35 -5.24 13.26 -1.76
N PRO A 36 -6.26 14.12 -1.66
CA PRO A 36 -6.09 15.57 -1.42
C PRO A 36 -5.20 15.91 -0.22
N ASN A 37 -5.17 15.03 0.77
CA ASN A 37 -4.45 15.21 2.01
C ASN A 37 -2.97 14.79 1.96
N TYR A 38 -2.50 14.20 0.83
CA TYR A 38 -1.15 13.66 0.71
C TYR A 38 -0.47 14.08 -0.59
N ASN A 39 0.80 14.46 -0.50
CA ASN A 39 1.65 14.65 -1.68
C ASN A 39 2.45 13.37 -1.95
N LEU A 40 1.88 12.44 -2.73
CA LEU A 40 2.50 11.15 -3.03
C LEU A 40 3.82 11.26 -3.82
N ASN A 41 4.12 12.44 -4.41
CA ASN A 41 5.34 12.66 -5.17
C ASN A 41 6.53 13.13 -4.31
N SER A 42 6.34 13.33 -3.00
CA SER A 42 7.38 13.84 -2.12
C SER A 42 7.28 13.21 -0.73
N PRO A 43 7.56 11.90 -0.60
CA PRO A 43 7.64 11.23 0.69
C PRO A 43 8.90 11.62 1.45
N TYR A 44 8.85 11.46 2.76
CA TYR A 44 10.05 11.23 3.53
C TYR A 44 10.40 9.73 3.44
N VAL A 45 11.60 9.41 2.92
CA VAL A 45 12.01 8.02 2.68
C VAL A 45 12.87 7.53 3.84
N ILE A 46 12.46 6.44 4.46
CA ILE A 46 13.17 5.73 5.51
C ILE A 46 13.76 4.46 4.89
N LYS A 47 15.05 4.49 4.58
CA LYS A 47 15.76 3.32 4.03
C LYS A 47 15.90 2.25 5.09
N LEU A 48 15.67 1.01 4.70
CA LEU A 48 15.78 -0.16 5.55
C LEU A 48 17.04 -0.98 5.18
N PRO A 49 17.56 -1.77 6.12
CA PRO A 49 18.67 -2.69 5.81
C PRO A 49 18.18 -3.86 4.95
N SER A 50 19.10 -4.50 4.25
CA SER A 50 18.84 -5.67 3.38
C SER A 50 18.23 -6.87 4.11
N GLU A 51 18.30 -6.90 5.43
CA GLU A 51 17.61 -7.92 6.24
C GLU A 51 16.09 -7.85 6.11
N LEU A 52 15.56 -6.66 5.78
CA LEU A 52 14.15 -6.38 5.50
C LEU A 52 13.86 -6.30 3.99
N ALA A 53 14.66 -6.98 3.15
CA ALA A 53 14.45 -6.98 1.70
C ALA A 53 13.04 -7.41 1.32
N ASP A 54 12.52 -8.41 2.01
CA ASP A 54 11.20 -9.02 1.80
C ASP A 54 10.17 -8.45 2.80
N ILE A 55 10.24 -7.13 3.09
CA ILE A 55 9.26 -6.47 3.98
C ILE A 55 7.91 -6.41 3.29
N SER A 56 6.88 -6.93 3.94
CA SER A 56 5.51 -6.91 3.44
C SER A 56 4.65 -5.97 4.28
N GLY A 57 3.78 -6.49 5.12
CA GLY A 57 2.88 -5.70 5.96
C GLY A 57 3.57 -4.86 7.02
N ILE A 58 2.94 -3.76 7.37
CA ILE A 58 3.38 -2.85 8.43
C ILE A 58 2.22 -2.38 9.29
N THR A 59 2.47 -2.20 10.59
CA THR A 59 1.49 -1.61 11.50
C THR A 59 2.13 -0.57 12.42
N TYR A 60 1.48 0.60 12.58
CA TYR A 60 1.98 1.68 13.43
C TYR A 60 1.71 1.42 14.92
N TYR A 61 2.73 1.57 15.74
CA TYR A 61 2.67 1.43 17.17
C TYR A 61 2.84 2.78 17.86
N ALA A 62 1.72 3.33 18.34
CA ALA A 62 1.65 4.70 18.84
C ALA A 62 2.39 4.92 20.17
N LYS A 63 2.58 3.85 21.00
CA LYS A 63 3.14 4.00 22.36
C LYS A 63 4.54 4.60 22.38
N ASP A 64 5.35 4.30 21.36
CA ASP A 64 6.74 4.78 21.30
C ASP A 64 7.15 5.25 19.90
N ASN A 65 6.16 5.56 19.04
CA ASN A 65 6.39 6.01 17.68
C ASN A 65 7.24 5.03 16.85
N SER A 66 6.81 3.77 16.80
CA SER A 66 7.47 2.72 16.02
C SER A 66 6.56 2.16 14.96
N ILE A 67 7.14 1.50 13.96
CA ILE A 67 6.47 0.61 13.03
C ILE A 67 6.86 -0.82 13.38
N PHE A 68 5.87 -1.70 13.49
CA PHE A 68 6.11 -3.13 13.42
C PHE A 68 5.88 -3.59 11.99
N ALA A 69 6.78 -4.44 11.53
CA ALA A 69 6.77 -5.04 10.21
C ALA A 69 6.96 -6.55 10.34
N GLU A 70 6.42 -7.27 9.40
CA GLU A 70 6.77 -8.67 9.18
C GLU A 70 7.57 -8.81 7.89
N SER A 71 8.17 -9.98 7.67
CA SER A 71 8.91 -10.33 6.47
C SER A 71 8.41 -11.66 5.97
N ASP A 72 7.99 -11.67 4.71
CA ASP A 72 7.41 -12.82 4.02
C ASP A 72 8.25 -14.10 4.20
N GLU A 73 9.55 -14.04 3.91
CA GLU A 73 10.39 -15.24 3.87
C GLU A 73 10.93 -15.72 5.22
N LYS A 74 10.83 -14.93 6.31
CA LYS A 74 11.63 -15.20 7.52
C LYS A 74 10.83 -15.50 8.78
N GLY A 75 9.50 -15.27 8.78
CA GLY A 75 8.67 -15.41 9.98
C GLY A 75 9.20 -14.55 11.13
N GLY A 76 9.71 -13.36 10.80
CA GLY A 76 10.26 -12.39 11.71
C GLY A 76 9.31 -11.25 11.98
N LEU A 77 9.24 -10.82 13.24
CA LEU A 77 8.60 -9.57 13.63
C LEU A 77 9.68 -8.55 13.90
N TYR A 78 9.62 -7.43 13.19
CA TYR A 78 10.58 -6.34 13.31
C TYR A 78 9.91 -5.12 13.93
N LYS A 79 10.61 -4.42 14.81
CA LYS A 79 10.19 -3.13 15.35
C LYS A 79 11.20 -2.07 14.96
N ILE A 80 10.75 -1.08 14.20
CA ILE A 80 11.55 0.00 13.63
C ILE A 80 11.17 1.29 14.35
N SER A 81 12.10 1.92 15.04
CA SER A 81 11.85 3.20 15.72
C SER A 81 11.77 4.33 14.70
N MET A 82 10.67 5.08 14.67
CA MET A 82 10.53 6.25 13.78
C MET A 82 11.35 7.46 14.26
N ASN A 83 11.73 7.48 15.53
CA ASN A 83 12.64 8.50 16.07
C ASN A 83 14.11 8.24 15.71
N LYS A 84 14.47 6.95 15.51
CA LYS A 84 15.80 6.51 15.09
C LYS A 84 15.67 5.24 14.24
N PRO A 85 15.43 5.38 12.92
CA PRO A 85 15.13 4.24 12.04
C PRO A 85 16.22 3.17 11.93
N THR A 86 17.44 3.46 12.39
CA THR A 86 18.52 2.48 12.52
C THR A 86 18.39 1.59 13.76
N ASP A 87 17.51 1.93 14.71
CA ASP A 87 17.21 1.12 15.89
C ASP A 87 16.08 0.13 15.53
N ILE A 88 16.49 -1.07 15.15
CA ILE A 88 15.61 -2.16 14.72
C ILE A 88 15.75 -3.30 15.71
N LYS A 89 14.63 -3.72 16.30
CA LYS A 89 14.54 -4.95 17.10
C LYS A 89 13.87 -6.04 16.27
N LYS A 90 14.30 -7.27 16.51
CA LYS A 90 13.83 -8.44 15.79
C LYS A 90 13.49 -9.57 16.74
N TRP A 91 12.39 -10.25 16.44
CA TRP A 91 11.95 -11.50 17.06
C TRP A 91 11.55 -12.48 15.99
N LYS A 92 11.76 -13.77 16.22
CA LYS A 92 11.31 -14.84 15.34
C LYS A 92 10.08 -15.51 15.97
N PHE A 93 8.94 -15.41 15.31
CA PHE A 93 7.68 -15.99 15.79
C PHE A 93 7.30 -17.27 15.04
N SER A 94 7.87 -17.52 13.84
CA SER A 94 7.59 -18.68 13.01
C SER A 94 8.81 -19.17 12.24
N HIS A 95 8.77 -20.42 11.80
CA HIS A 95 9.67 -21.00 10.79
C HIS A 95 9.00 -21.14 9.42
N LYS A 96 7.74 -20.74 9.32
CA LYS A 96 7.00 -20.70 8.06
C LYS A 96 7.36 -19.46 7.29
N LYS A 97 7.00 -19.45 6.02
CA LYS A 97 7.11 -18.36 5.06
C LYS A 97 5.72 -17.97 4.58
N ASP A 98 5.67 -17.10 3.62
CA ASP A 98 4.47 -16.61 2.95
C ASP A 98 3.57 -15.77 3.89
N PHE A 99 4.19 -14.93 4.74
CA PHE A 99 3.49 -13.94 5.53
C PHE A 99 3.35 -12.65 4.71
N GLU A 100 2.15 -12.07 4.70
CA GLU A 100 1.77 -11.04 3.74
C GLU A 100 1.39 -9.70 4.38
N ASP A 101 0.78 -9.72 5.57
CA ASP A 101 0.37 -8.47 6.21
C ASP A 101 0.27 -8.64 7.75
N ILE A 102 0.29 -7.50 8.47
CA ILE A 102 0.28 -7.48 9.92
C ILE A 102 -0.61 -6.37 10.48
N VAL A 103 -1.40 -6.71 11.47
CA VAL A 103 -2.24 -5.76 12.22
C VAL A 103 -2.02 -5.90 13.71
N LEU A 104 -1.99 -4.79 14.44
CA LEU A 104 -2.02 -4.77 15.90
C LEU A 104 -3.45 -4.50 16.38
N PHE A 105 -4.00 -5.45 17.14
CA PHE A 105 -5.26 -5.29 17.83
C PHE A 105 -5.15 -5.79 19.28
N ASP A 106 -5.58 -4.98 20.23
CA ASP A 106 -5.60 -5.29 21.67
C ASP A 106 -4.28 -5.93 22.18
N SER A 107 -3.15 -5.29 21.88
CA SER A 107 -1.79 -5.73 22.29
C SER A 107 -1.36 -7.09 21.71
N THR A 108 -2.06 -7.59 20.70
CA THR A 108 -1.73 -8.81 19.95
C THR A 108 -1.51 -8.45 18.49
N PHE A 109 -0.42 -8.92 17.92
CA PHE A 109 -0.21 -8.85 16.47
C PHE A 109 -0.92 -10.03 15.82
N TYR A 110 -1.62 -9.74 14.74
CA TYR A 110 -2.23 -10.72 13.86
C TYR A 110 -1.52 -10.65 12.52
N VAL A 111 -0.89 -11.74 12.14
CA VAL A 111 -0.09 -11.83 10.91
C VAL A 111 -0.85 -12.73 9.94
N LEU A 112 -1.11 -12.20 8.75
CA LEU A 112 -1.76 -12.91 7.66
C LEU A 112 -0.74 -13.80 6.96
N ASN A 113 -1.15 -15.01 6.63
CA ASN A 113 -0.41 -15.88 5.72
C ASN A 113 -1.15 -15.91 4.36
N ASN A 114 -0.45 -16.14 3.28
CA ASN A 114 -0.97 -16.15 1.91
C ASN A 114 -2.22 -17.06 1.75
N ASP A 115 -2.28 -18.19 2.47
CA ASP A 115 -3.41 -19.11 2.47
C ASP A 115 -4.64 -18.60 3.23
N GLY A 116 -4.63 -17.36 3.71
CA GLY A 116 -5.70 -16.77 4.52
C GLY A 116 -5.68 -17.18 5.99
N SER A 117 -4.77 -18.07 6.39
CA SER A 117 -4.61 -18.36 7.81
C SER A 117 -4.00 -17.17 8.55
N ILE A 118 -4.45 -16.94 9.76
CA ILE A 118 -3.95 -15.86 10.63
C ILE A 118 -3.17 -16.46 11.79
N MET A 119 -2.02 -15.86 12.09
CA MET A 119 -1.23 -16.17 13.28
C MET A 119 -1.32 -15.02 14.27
N SER A 120 -1.82 -15.27 15.48
CA SER A 120 -1.68 -14.29 16.57
C SER A 120 -0.31 -14.40 17.22
N VAL A 121 0.32 -13.25 17.48
CA VAL A 121 1.63 -13.14 18.14
C VAL A 121 1.51 -12.15 19.29
N LYS A 122 1.69 -12.62 20.51
CA LYS A 122 1.59 -11.79 21.72
C LYS A 122 2.85 -11.91 22.54
N PHE A 123 3.40 -10.77 22.96
CA PHE A 123 4.49 -10.73 23.92
C PHE A 123 3.99 -11.10 25.31
N VAL A 124 4.62 -12.11 25.92
CA VAL A 124 4.35 -12.58 27.27
C VAL A 124 5.69 -12.65 28.00
N ASN A 125 5.94 -11.70 28.87
CA ASN A 125 7.27 -11.49 29.48
C ASN A 125 8.35 -11.37 28.39
N ASP A 126 9.38 -12.21 28.42
CA ASP A 126 10.50 -12.20 27.47
C ASP A 126 10.29 -13.17 26.28
N SER A 127 9.10 -13.76 26.13
CA SER A 127 8.76 -14.70 25.08
C SER A 127 7.57 -14.25 24.23
N MET A 128 7.29 -14.98 23.17
CA MET A 128 6.11 -14.77 22.34
C MET A 128 5.20 -16.02 22.37
N ALA A 129 3.93 -15.79 22.69
CA ALA A 129 2.88 -16.80 22.53
C ALA A 129 2.26 -16.65 21.14
N THR A 130 2.11 -17.77 20.43
CA THR A 130 1.54 -17.78 19.07
C THR A 130 0.42 -18.81 18.98
N ASN A 131 -0.67 -18.46 18.26
CA ASN A 131 -1.72 -19.37 17.86
C ASN A 131 -2.00 -19.21 16.37
N LYS A 132 -2.34 -20.30 15.67
CA LYS A 132 -2.72 -20.29 14.27
C LYS A 132 -4.22 -20.54 14.13
N PHE A 133 -4.87 -19.74 13.29
CA PHE A 133 -6.27 -19.87 12.89
C PHE A 133 -6.30 -20.16 11.39
N ASN A 134 -6.76 -21.34 11.01
CA ASN A 134 -6.82 -21.72 9.59
C ASN A 134 -8.03 -21.08 8.93
N PHE A 135 -7.86 -20.64 7.68
CA PHE A 135 -8.96 -20.19 6.85
C PHE A 135 -9.88 -21.38 6.53
N PRO A 136 -11.21 -21.24 6.68
CA PRO A 136 -12.10 -22.40 6.67
C PRO A 136 -12.53 -22.89 5.28
N GLU A 137 -12.33 -22.07 4.24
CA GLU A 137 -12.78 -22.40 2.89
C GLU A 137 -11.80 -23.32 2.18
N ASN A 138 -12.35 -24.17 1.29
CA ASN A 138 -11.56 -25.03 0.41
C ASN A 138 -11.43 -24.38 -0.97
N GLY A 139 -10.29 -24.53 -1.62
CA GLY A 139 -10.00 -23.96 -2.92
C GLY A 139 -8.67 -23.22 -2.93
N LYS A 140 -8.39 -22.55 -4.02
CA LYS A 140 -7.24 -21.66 -4.12
C LYS A 140 -7.64 -20.26 -3.60
N TYR A 141 -7.01 -19.86 -2.53
CA TYR A 141 -7.13 -18.53 -1.96
C TYR A 141 -5.74 -17.95 -1.77
N GLU A 142 -5.53 -16.72 -2.27
CA GLU A 142 -4.32 -15.94 -2.13
C GLU A 142 -4.70 -14.58 -1.57
N PHE A 143 -4.22 -14.29 -0.35
CA PHE A 143 -4.48 -13.04 0.36
C PHE A 143 -3.18 -12.30 0.60
N GLU A 144 -3.17 -10.98 0.41
CA GLU A 144 -2.03 -10.12 0.72
C GLU A 144 -2.42 -8.86 1.52
N SER A 145 -3.66 -8.75 1.97
CA SER A 145 -4.11 -7.55 2.68
C SER A 145 -4.88 -7.92 3.93
N LEU A 146 -4.48 -7.35 5.06
CA LEU A 146 -5.15 -7.49 6.35
C LEU A 146 -5.26 -6.12 7.02
N TYR A 147 -6.45 -5.72 7.44
CA TYR A 147 -6.63 -4.50 8.22
C TYR A 147 -7.65 -4.69 9.35
N TYR A 148 -7.59 -3.82 10.35
CA TYR A 148 -8.57 -3.77 11.41
C TYR A 148 -9.67 -2.76 11.08
N ASP A 149 -10.93 -3.21 11.13
CA ASP A 149 -12.10 -2.34 11.06
C ASP A 149 -12.65 -2.08 12.46
N ASP A 150 -12.47 -0.85 12.94
CA ASP A 150 -12.86 -0.43 14.27
C ASP A 150 -14.38 -0.38 14.48
N LYS A 151 -15.19 -0.24 13.42
CA LYS A 151 -16.65 -0.30 13.48
C LYS A 151 -17.15 -1.74 13.59
N LEU A 152 -16.56 -2.64 12.81
CA LEU A 152 -16.88 -4.06 12.87
C LEU A 152 -16.24 -4.74 14.09
N GLN A 153 -15.20 -4.15 14.68
CA GLN A 153 -14.35 -4.76 15.71
C GLN A 153 -13.74 -6.09 15.25
N LYS A 154 -13.39 -6.18 13.96
CA LYS A 154 -12.87 -7.39 13.30
C LYS A 154 -11.69 -7.04 12.42
N LEU A 155 -10.89 -8.05 12.13
CA LEU A 155 -9.89 -7.98 11.07
C LEU A 155 -10.58 -8.29 9.73
N VAL A 156 -10.12 -7.66 8.67
CA VAL A 156 -10.65 -7.88 7.31
C VAL A 156 -9.51 -8.25 6.40
N LEU A 157 -9.69 -9.35 5.67
CA LEU A 157 -8.78 -9.87 4.66
C LEU A 157 -9.37 -9.57 3.28
N ILE A 158 -8.55 -9.11 2.34
CA ILE A 158 -8.98 -8.92 0.95
C ILE A 158 -8.23 -9.90 0.06
N CYS A 159 -8.98 -10.63 -0.79
CA CYS A 159 -8.41 -11.54 -1.76
C CYS A 159 -7.54 -10.82 -2.80
N LYS A 160 -6.36 -11.35 -3.06
CA LYS A 160 -5.52 -11.00 -4.20
C LYS A 160 -5.88 -11.83 -5.42
N ASP A 161 -6.01 -13.16 -5.22
CA ASP A 161 -6.34 -14.12 -6.27
C ASP A 161 -7.09 -15.31 -5.67
N CYS A 162 -8.42 -15.31 -5.73
CA CYS A 162 -9.26 -16.34 -5.15
C CYS A 162 -10.14 -16.95 -6.23
N ASP A 163 -10.27 -18.28 -6.23
CA ASP A 163 -11.05 -19.01 -7.24
C ASP A 163 -12.56 -18.67 -7.22
N ILE A 164 -13.05 -18.19 -6.07
CA ILE A 164 -14.45 -17.77 -5.92
C ILE A 164 -14.77 -16.47 -6.64
N ASP A 165 -13.75 -15.64 -6.90
CA ASP A 165 -13.92 -14.31 -7.49
C ASP A 165 -14.20 -14.40 -8.98
N LYS A 166 -15.31 -13.83 -9.43
CA LYS A 166 -15.60 -13.65 -10.85
C LYS A 166 -14.72 -12.55 -11.45
N PRO A 167 -14.58 -12.51 -12.79
CA PRO A 167 -13.92 -11.39 -13.45
C PRO A 167 -14.52 -10.06 -13.00
N GLY A 168 -13.68 -9.13 -12.55
CA GLY A 168 -14.11 -7.82 -12.05
C GLY A 168 -14.65 -7.79 -10.62
N GLU A 169 -14.48 -8.88 -9.87
CA GLU A 169 -14.83 -8.96 -8.46
C GLU A 169 -13.58 -9.27 -7.63
N THR A 170 -13.58 -8.83 -6.38
CA THR A 170 -12.57 -9.17 -5.37
C THR A 170 -13.28 -9.34 -4.03
N SER A 171 -13.24 -10.55 -3.48
CA SER A 171 -13.90 -10.90 -2.22
C SER A 171 -13.08 -10.45 -1.01
N ALA A 172 -13.79 -10.14 0.07
CA ALA A 172 -13.21 -9.89 1.38
C ALA A 172 -13.89 -10.74 2.45
N TYR A 173 -13.12 -11.06 3.48
CA TYR A 173 -13.57 -11.86 4.63
C TYR A 173 -13.25 -11.13 5.91
N THR A 174 -14.01 -11.40 6.96
CA THR A 174 -13.70 -10.96 8.32
C THR A 174 -13.14 -12.12 9.14
N PHE A 175 -12.22 -11.79 10.04
CA PHE A 175 -11.82 -12.63 11.15
C PHE A 175 -12.17 -11.92 12.47
N ASP A 176 -12.94 -12.59 13.33
CA ASP A 176 -13.24 -12.10 14.67
C ASP A 176 -12.20 -12.61 15.67
N PRO A 177 -11.31 -11.74 16.19
CA PRO A 177 -10.25 -12.16 17.10
C PRO A 177 -10.75 -12.71 18.44
N ARG A 178 -11.97 -12.31 18.85
CA ARG A 178 -12.56 -12.73 20.14
C ARG A 178 -13.21 -14.10 20.06
N GLN A 179 -13.78 -14.42 18.89
CA GLN A 179 -14.48 -15.69 18.64
C GLN A 179 -13.60 -16.69 17.86
N SER A 180 -12.49 -16.21 17.27
CA SER A 180 -11.62 -17.00 16.39
C SER A 180 -12.37 -17.58 15.19
N THR A 181 -13.27 -16.79 14.58
CA THR A 181 -14.15 -17.22 13.49
C THR A 181 -14.00 -16.32 12.27
N TYR A 182 -14.08 -16.93 11.08
CA TYR A 182 -14.14 -16.23 9.81
C TYR A 182 -15.58 -16.11 9.32
N SER A 183 -15.84 -15.08 8.52
CA SER A 183 -17.10 -14.86 7.83
C SER A 183 -16.88 -14.07 6.56
N SER A 184 -17.74 -14.20 5.55
CA SER A 184 -17.74 -13.31 4.39
C SER A 184 -18.01 -11.86 4.84
N ALA A 185 -17.32 -10.89 4.21
CA ALA A 185 -17.48 -9.47 4.49
C ALA A 185 -18.21 -8.73 3.37
N PHE A 186 -17.53 -8.52 2.24
CA PHE A 186 -18.07 -7.85 1.07
C PHE A 186 -17.39 -8.36 -0.20
N THR A 187 -17.97 -8.02 -1.36
CA THR A 187 -17.33 -8.18 -2.66
C THR A 187 -17.14 -6.79 -3.27
N MET A 188 -15.89 -6.47 -3.63
CA MET A 188 -15.54 -5.23 -4.31
C MET A 188 -15.79 -5.37 -5.81
N ASP A 189 -16.53 -4.43 -6.40
CA ASP A 189 -16.64 -4.29 -7.86
C ASP A 189 -15.39 -3.59 -8.40
N THR A 190 -14.50 -4.37 -9.00
CA THR A 190 -13.24 -3.90 -9.59
C THR A 190 -13.35 -3.55 -11.07
N HIS A 191 -14.52 -3.70 -11.72
CA HIS A 191 -14.76 -3.18 -13.07
C HIS A 191 -14.58 -1.67 -13.14
N LYS A 192 -14.84 -0.96 -12.04
CA LYS A 192 -14.62 0.49 -11.92
C LYS A 192 -13.15 0.91 -12.02
N VAL A 193 -12.21 0.01 -11.73
CA VAL A 193 -10.77 0.35 -11.77
C VAL A 193 -10.33 0.78 -13.17
N PRO A 194 -10.59 0.03 -14.27
CA PRO A 194 -10.33 0.49 -15.63
C PRO A 194 -11.13 1.73 -16.04
N GLU A 195 -12.39 1.84 -15.61
CA GLU A 195 -13.26 2.99 -15.93
C GLU A 195 -12.70 4.30 -15.34
N MET A 196 -12.08 4.22 -14.18
CA MET A 196 -11.48 5.36 -13.48
C MET A 196 -10.03 5.65 -13.92
N GLY A 197 -9.53 4.99 -14.98
CA GLY A 197 -8.20 5.23 -15.54
C GLY A 197 -7.11 4.26 -15.07
N GLY A 198 -7.48 3.20 -14.40
CA GLY A 198 -6.59 2.08 -14.09
C GLY A 198 -6.30 1.20 -15.33
N PRO A 199 -5.44 0.18 -15.21
CA PRO A 199 -5.08 -0.71 -16.32
C PRO A 199 -6.30 -1.49 -16.81
N LYS A 200 -6.47 -1.55 -18.14
CA LYS A 200 -7.68 -2.10 -18.76
C LYS A 200 -7.74 -3.63 -18.84
N ASN A 201 -6.61 -4.31 -18.85
CA ASN A 201 -6.54 -5.75 -19.14
C ASN A 201 -5.89 -6.54 -18.01
N THR A 202 -5.83 -5.99 -16.81
CA THR A 202 -5.22 -6.65 -15.65
C THR A 202 -6.22 -6.70 -14.52
N ARG A 203 -6.31 -7.86 -13.86
CA ARG A 203 -7.09 -8.00 -12.63
C ARG A 203 -6.51 -7.06 -11.55
N PHE A 204 -7.36 -6.39 -10.81
CA PHE A 204 -6.94 -5.65 -9.63
C PHE A 204 -6.49 -6.65 -8.56
N LYS A 205 -5.25 -6.51 -8.09
CA LYS A 205 -4.64 -7.39 -7.09
C LYS A 205 -4.20 -6.56 -5.89
N PRO A 206 -4.96 -6.57 -4.80
CA PRO A 206 -4.57 -5.91 -3.55
C PRO A 206 -3.26 -6.46 -3.00
N SER A 207 -2.40 -5.61 -2.47
CA SER A 207 -1.16 -5.97 -1.79
C SER A 207 -1.08 -5.46 -0.34
N GLY A 208 -1.92 -4.51 0.04
CA GLY A 208 -2.02 -4.02 1.41
C GLY A 208 -3.23 -3.12 1.58
N ALA A 209 -3.79 -3.05 2.77
CA ALA A 209 -4.95 -2.24 3.04
C ALA A 209 -4.96 -1.65 4.45
N ALA A 210 -5.51 -0.44 4.60
CA ALA A 210 -5.75 0.18 5.90
C ALA A 210 -6.88 1.20 5.84
N ILE A 211 -7.58 1.38 6.95
CA ILE A 211 -8.55 2.46 7.09
C ILE A 211 -7.84 3.73 7.55
N ASN A 212 -8.01 4.82 6.81
CA ASN A 212 -7.55 6.12 7.25
C ASN A 212 -8.47 6.62 8.40
N PRO A 213 -7.94 6.83 9.61
CA PRO A 213 -8.77 7.15 10.76
C PRO A 213 -9.38 8.56 10.73
N VAL A 214 -8.87 9.45 9.87
CA VAL A 214 -9.37 10.82 9.74
C VAL A 214 -10.49 10.92 8.70
N THR A 215 -10.33 10.24 7.54
CA THR A 215 -11.33 10.27 6.45
C THR A 215 -12.35 9.14 6.57
N ASN A 216 -12.11 8.13 7.39
CA ASN A 216 -12.91 6.90 7.50
C ASN A 216 -13.06 6.13 6.18
N GLU A 217 -12.08 6.24 5.30
CA GLU A 217 -12.03 5.57 4.01
C GLU A 217 -11.01 4.44 4.03
N LEU A 218 -11.31 3.39 3.29
CA LEU A 218 -10.43 2.24 3.08
C LEU A 218 -9.45 2.58 1.95
N TYR A 219 -8.16 2.52 2.24
CA TYR A 219 -7.05 2.68 1.30
C TYR A 219 -6.50 1.30 0.97
N ILE A 220 -6.41 0.96 -0.31
CA ILE A 220 -5.95 -0.35 -0.78
C ILE A 220 -4.83 -0.13 -1.78
N LEU A 221 -3.67 -0.69 -1.51
CA LEU A 221 -2.55 -0.73 -2.43
C LEU A 221 -2.70 -1.87 -3.43
N SER A 222 -2.14 -1.69 -4.59
CA SER A 222 -1.85 -2.76 -5.55
C SER A 222 -0.46 -2.56 -6.10
N SER A 223 0.45 -3.43 -5.71
CA SER A 223 1.84 -3.41 -6.13
C SER A 223 1.98 -3.64 -7.63
N ILE A 224 1.35 -4.69 -8.14
CA ILE A 224 1.41 -5.07 -9.55
C ILE A 224 0.81 -3.99 -10.45
N ASN A 225 -0.34 -3.43 -10.05
CA ASN A 225 -1.04 -2.43 -10.85
C ASN A 225 -0.48 -1.01 -10.65
N LYS A 226 0.38 -0.79 -9.66
CA LYS A 226 0.87 0.53 -9.22
C LYS A 226 -0.28 1.50 -8.96
N LEU A 227 -1.20 1.06 -8.10
CA LEU A 227 -2.42 1.80 -7.75
C LEU A 227 -2.57 1.97 -6.24
N LEU A 228 -3.17 3.10 -5.87
CA LEU A 228 -3.83 3.31 -4.60
C LEU A 228 -5.32 3.50 -4.88
N VAL A 229 -6.14 2.58 -4.42
CA VAL A 229 -7.60 2.66 -4.49
C VAL A 229 -8.13 3.17 -3.17
N VAL A 230 -9.03 4.14 -3.21
CA VAL A 230 -9.80 4.61 -2.06
C VAL A 230 -11.23 4.14 -2.22
N ALA A 231 -11.71 3.41 -1.24
CA ALA A 231 -13.06 2.83 -1.18
C ALA A 231 -13.77 3.24 0.12
N ASP A 232 -15.06 2.99 0.22
CA ASP A 232 -15.72 2.98 1.50
C ASP A 232 -15.43 1.66 2.26
N ARG A 233 -15.92 1.56 3.49
CA ARG A 233 -15.67 0.38 4.35
C ARG A 233 -16.35 -0.90 3.86
N ASN A 234 -17.29 -0.79 2.92
CA ASN A 234 -17.98 -1.92 2.29
C ASN A 234 -17.35 -2.29 0.93
N GLY A 235 -16.17 -1.73 0.62
CA GLY A 235 -15.43 -2.03 -0.60
C GLY A 235 -15.92 -1.29 -1.85
N ALA A 236 -16.87 -0.34 -1.75
CA ALA A 236 -17.30 0.44 -2.90
C ALA A 236 -16.20 1.43 -3.32
N VAL A 237 -15.62 1.23 -4.50
CA VAL A 237 -14.53 2.07 -5.05
C VAL A 237 -15.03 3.49 -5.28
N LYS A 238 -14.35 4.46 -4.67
CA LYS A 238 -14.64 5.90 -4.79
C LYS A 238 -13.65 6.62 -5.67
N LYS A 239 -12.36 6.35 -5.50
CA LYS A 239 -11.27 7.03 -6.21
C LYS A 239 -10.10 6.10 -6.46
N LEU A 240 -9.32 6.46 -7.48
CA LEU A 240 -8.14 5.73 -7.89
C LEU A 240 -7.00 6.70 -8.15
N TYR A 241 -5.80 6.35 -7.71
CA TYR A 241 -4.58 7.11 -7.91
C TYR A 241 -3.49 6.19 -8.47
N ASN A 242 -2.91 6.61 -9.61
CA ASN A 242 -1.75 5.93 -10.17
C ASN A 242 -0.51 6.29 -9.33
N LEU A 243 0.22 5.30 -8.90
CA LEU A 243 1.46 5.43 -8.14
C LEU A 243 2.66 5.59 -9.07
N ASN A 244 3.58 6.49 -8.74
CA ASN A 244 4.83 6.63 -9.49
C ASN A 244 5.75 5.41 -9.23
N PRO A 245 6.07 4.58 -10.24
CA PRO A 245 6.89 3.38 -10.04
C PRO A 245 8.32 3.67 -9.54
N GLN A 246 8.81 4.90 -9.71
CA GLN A 246 10.12 5.30 -9.20
C GLN A 246 10.14 5.52 -7.68
N ILE A 247 8.96 5.80 -7.09
CA ILE A 247 8.77 6.01 -5.64
C ILE A 247 8.18 4.74 -5.03
N PHE A 248 7.16 4.19 -5.66
CA PHE A 248 6.44 2.99 -5.24
C PHE A 248 6.94 1.79 -6.06
N HIS A 249 8.19 1.39 -5.83
CA HIS A 249 8.81 0.34 -6.65
C HIS A 249 8.20 -1.04 -6.38
N HIS A 250 7.86 -1.37 -5.12
CA HIS A 250 7.13 -2.58 -4.74
C HIS A 250 6.32 -2.34 -3.46
N PRO A 251 5.21 -1.56 -3.52
CA PRO A 251 4.45 -1.19 -2.33
C PRO A 251 3.62 -2.37 -1.82
N GLU A 252 3.87 -2.82 -0.58
CA GLU A 252 3.20 -3.97 0.01
C GLU A 252 2.35 -3.59 1.23
N GLY A 253 2.89 -2.93 2.22
CA GLY A 253 2.16 -2.59 3.44
C GLY A 253 1.73 -1.13 3.50
N ILE A 254 0.62 -0.87 4.17
CA ILE A 254 0.12 0.49 4.44
C ILE A 254 -0.42 0.59 5.86
N THR A 255 -0.07 1.67 6.57
CA THR A 255 -0.63 1.96 7.90
C THR A 255 -0.74 3.46 8.14
N PHE A 256 -1.54 3.83 9.15
CA PHE A 256 -1.76 5.23 9.51
C PHE A 256 -1.49 5.47 11.00
N THR A 257 -1.04 6.69 11.34
CA THR A 257 -1.17 7.20 12.70
C THR A 257 -2.61 7.65 12.97
N SER A 258 -2.98 7.82 14.22
CA SER A 258 -4.30 8.37 14.59
C SER A 258 -4.58 9.77 14.03
N SER A 259 -3.52 10.54 13.73
CA SER A 259 -3.61 11.87 13.09
C SER A 259 -3.68 11.79 11.55
N GLY A 260 -3.71 10.60 10.96
CA GLY A 260 -3.81 10.37 9.52
C GLY A 260 -2.47 10.39 8.79
N ASN A 261 -1.32 10.51 9.46
CA ASN A 261 -0.05 10.35 8.73
C ASN A 261 0.05 8.91 8.20
N MET A 262 0.46 8.77 6.96
CA MET A 262 0.47 7.50 6.24
C MET A 262 1.90 6.97 6.08
N PHE A 263 2.07 5.68 6.26
CA PHE A 263 3.28 4.94 5.96
C PHE A 263 2.99 3.86 4.94
N ILE A 264 3.90 3.67 3.99
CA ILE A 264 3.84 2.61 2.98
C ILE A 264 5.20 1.93 2.93
N SER A 265 5.25 0.61 3.06
CA SER A 265 6.47 -0.18 2.84
C SER A 265 6.64 -0.46 1.36
N ASN A 266 7.88 -0.41 0.90
CA ASN A 266 8.30 -0.98 -0.36
C ASN A 266 9.27 -2.14 -0.08
N GLU A 267 8.98 -3.28 -0.64
CA GLU A 267 9.90 -4.40 -0.73
C GLU A 267 11.09 -4.06 -1.64
N ALA A 268 12.24 -4.71 -1.43
CA ALA A 268 13.41 -4.52 -2.28
C ALA A 268 13.14 -5.00 -3.72
N THR A 269 13.81 -4.37 -4.66
CA THR A 269 13.92 -4.84 -6.04
C THR A 269 15.41 -5.02 -6.38
N GLU A 270 15.71 -5.52 -7.56
CA GLU A 270 17.10 -5.59 -8.03
C GLU A 270 17.82 -4.23 -8.04
N LEU A 271 17.06 -3.13 -8.18
CA LEU A 271 17.60 -1.77 -8.34
C LEU A 271 17.38 -0.87 -7.12
N GLN A 272 16.49 -1.23 -6.22
CA GLN A 272 16.08 -0.39 -5.09
C GLN A 272 16.11 -1.20 -3.78
N PRO A 273 16.73 -0.66 -2.71
CA PRO A 273 16.65 -1.26 -1.39
C PRO A 273 15.23 -1.12 -0.82
N PRO A 274 14.88 -1.92 0.21
CA PRO A 274 13.61 -1.78 0.89
C PRO A 274 13.54 -0.43 1.62
N ASP A 275 12.37 0.14 1.67
CA ASP A 275 12.15 1.39 2.39
C ASP A 275 10.72 1.52 2.96
N ILE A 276 10.52 2.51 3.82
CA ILE A 276 9.21 2.97 4.26
C ILE A 276 9.05 4.42 3.81
N LEU A 277 7.99 4.68 3.08
CA LEU A 277 7.57 6.01 2.65
C LEU A 277 6.65 6.62 3.70
N TYR A 278 7.03 7.77 4.26
CA TYR A 278 6.21 8.52 5.19
C TYR A 278 5.58 9.75 4.54
N TYR A 279 4.28 9.91 4.74
CA TYR A 279 3.48 11.04 4.25
C TYR A 279 2.75 11.72 5.40
N LYS A 280 3.02 12.99 5.61
CA LYS A 280 2.30 13.81 6.59
C LYS A 280 0.89 14.12 6.07
N PHE A 281 -0.11 13.89 6.90
CA PHE A 281 -1.49 14.30 6.61
C PHE A 281 -1.60 15.84 6.62
N LYS A 282 -2.14 16.38 5.55
CA LYS A 282 -2.47 17.81 5.43
C LYS A 282 -3.99 17.95 5.51
N LYS A 283 -4.48 18.66 6.51
CA LYS A 283 -5.89 19.08 6.49
C LYS A 283 -6.07 19.97 5.26
N ALA A 284 -7.14 19.74 4.50
CA ALA A 284 -7.53 20.69 3.48
C ALA A 284 -7.78 22.03 4.17
N ASP A 285 -7.10 23.09 3.72
CA ASP A 285 -7.45 24.44 4.16
C ASP A 285 -8.91 24.65 3.74
N ASN A 286 -9.76 24.93 4.71
CA ASN A 286 -11.14 25.31 4.43
C ASN A 286 -11.08 26.63 3.64
N GLN A 287 -11.25 26.53 2.31
CA GLN A 287 -11.51 27.67 1.45
C GLN A 287 -12.98 28.10 1.58
#